data_01278249bcff6e71fc30c2fd860fdbf1
#
_entry.id   01278249bcff6e71fc30c2fd860fdbf1
#
_cell.length_a   1.000
_cell.length_b   1.000
_cell.length_c   1.000
_cell.angle_alpha   90.00
_cell.angle_beta   90.00
_cell.angle_gamma   90.00
#
_symmetry.space_group_name_H-M   'P 1'
#
loop_
_entity.id
_entity.type
_entity.pdbx_description
1 polymer ?
#
loop_
_entity_poly.entity_id
_entity_poly.type
_entity_poly.pdbx_seq_one_letter_code
_entity_poly.pdbx_strand_id
1 'polypeptide(L)'
;GVINYLSAHATGSTLNSQVLGETAAHEMGHWLGLSHTTEANGAFFDPLSDTTQCSISLDNDSDGKVYPEECEGYGADNLMFWTAWSTSSQAAGKKQENLSSEQQYILKYSPIAK
;
A
#
# COMPACT_ATOMS: atom_id res chain seq x y z
N GLY A 1 -12.84 0.93 -9.93
CA GLY A 1 -12.22 0.99 -11.25
C GLY A 1 -11.33 2.21 -11.44
N VAL A 2 -10.78 2.36 -12.61
CA VAL A 2 -9.82 3.43 -12.91
C VAL A 2 -10.45 4.82 -12.74
N ILE A 3 -11.70 4.99 -13.11
CA ILE A 3 -12.40 6.27 -12.97
C ILE A 3 -12.50 6.67 -11.49
N ASN A 4 -12.75 5.73 -10.60
CA ASN A 4 -12.79 5.98 -9.16
C ASN A 4 -11.43 6.43 -8.63
N TYR A 5 -10.35 5.90 -9.18
CA TYR A 5 -9.03 6.36 -8.83
C TYR A 5 -8.79 7.81 -9.15
N LEU A 6 -9.14 8.20 -10.39
CA LEU A 6 -8.93 9.57 -10.82
C LEU A 6 -9.68 10.55 -9.93
N SER A 7 -10.94 10.26 -9.59
CA SER A 7 -11.71 11.15 -8.72
C SER A 7 -11.18 11.15 -7.28
N ALA A 8 -10.71 10.01 -6.76
CA ALA A 8 -10.15 9.92 -5.41
C ALA A 8 -8.83 10.68 -5.24
N HIS A 9 -8.08 10.85 -6.32
CA HIS A 9 -6.74 11.45 -6.26
C HIS A 9 -6.69 12.86 -6.83
N ALA A 10 -7.82 13.39 -7.26
CA ALA A 10 -7.91 14.78 -7.72
C ALA A 10 -8.27 15.67 -6.52
N THR A 11 -7.51 16.75 -6.30
CA THR A 11 -7.76 17.72 -5.26
C THR A 11 -7.93 19.09 -5.91
N GLY A 12 -9.17 19.59 -5.97
CA GLY A 12 -9.45 20.80 -6.72
C GLY A 12 -9.10 20.61 -8.20
N SER A 13 -8.20 21.42 -8.71
CA SER A 13 -7.69 21.28 -10.08
C SER A 13 -6.34 20.54 -10.15
N THR A 14 -5.82 20.06 -9.03
CA THR A 14 -4.50 19.43 -8.94
C THR A 14 -4.63 17.93 -8.74
N LEU A 15 -3.98 17.15 -9.60
CA LEU A 15 -3.87 15.71 -9.48
C LEU A 15 -2.51 15.37 -8.87
N ASN A 16 -2.50 14.58 -7.77
CA ASN A 16 -1.26 14.09 -7.19
C ASN A 16 -0.78 12.90 -8.01
N SER A 17 0.12 13.13 -8.95
CA SER A 17 0.58 12.09 -9.88
C SER A 17 1.41 10.99 -9.19
N GLN A 18 2.13 11.31 -8.11
CA GLN A 18 2.86 10.30 -7.35
C GLN A 18 1.90 9.30 -6.71
N VAL A 19 0.89 9.79 -6.01
CA VAL A 19 -0.10 8.93 -5.33
C VAL A 19 -0.95 8.18 -6.34
N LEU A 20 -1.31 8.81 -7.45
CA LEU A 20 -2.04 8.13 -8.52
C LEU A 20 -1.22 6.98 -9.09
N GLY A 21 0.07 7.18 -9.32
CA GLY A 21 0.98 6.14 -9.80
C GLY A 21 1.12 5.00 -8.82
N GLU A 22 1.26 5.30 -7.53
CA GLU A 22 1.33 4.28 -6.47
C GLU A 22 0.03 3.48 -6.40
N THR A 23 -1.11 4.14 -6.47
CA THR A 23 -2.42 3.47 -6.44
C THR A 23 -2.61 2.57 -7.65
N ALA A 24 -2.26 3.04 -8.83
CA ALA A 24 -2.36 2.24 -10.05
C ALA A 24 -1.45 1.01 -9.98
N ALA A 25 -0.21 1.18 -9.49
CA ALA A 25 0.73 0.09 -9.31
C ALA A 25 0.26 -0.91 -8.24
N HIS A 26 -0.34 -0.41 -7.15
CA HIS A 26 -0.93 -1.23 -6.10
C HIS A 26 -2.01 -2.16 -6.67
N GLU A 27 -2.93 -1.61 -7.46
CA GLU A 27 -3.99 -2.40 -8.07
C GLU A 27 -3.44 -3.39 -9.10
N MET A 28 -2.42 -2.97 -9.85
CA MET A 28 -1.73 -3.89 -10.76
C MET A 28 -1.09 -5.05 -9.97
N GLY A 29 -0.54 -4.76 -8.78
CA GLY A 29 -0.02 -5.78 -7.88
C GLY A 29 -1.06 -6.83 -7.52
N HIS A 30 -2.27 -6.40 -7.16
CA HIS A 30 -3.39 -7.33 -6.90
C HIS A 30 -3.72 -8.16 -8.14
N TRP A 31 -3.80 -7.51 -9.29
CA TRP A 31 -4.09 -8.19 -10.56
C TRP A 31 -3.06 -9.28 -10.86
N LEU A 32 -1.80 -9.03 -10.52
CA LEU A 32 -0.70 -9.96 -10.77
C LEU A 32 -0.48 -10.98 -9.65
N GLY A 33 -1.28 -10.95 -8.59
CA GLY A 33 -1.27 -11.98 -7.55
C GLY A 33 -0.79 -11.56 -6.18
N LEU A 34 -0.53 -10.27 -5.94
CA LEU A 34 -0.11 -9.80 -4.62
C LEU A 34 -1.32 -9.49 -3.74
N SER A 35 -1.18 -9.79 -2.45
CA SER A 35 -2.15 -9.42 -1.43
C SER A 35 -1.63 -8.21 -0.64
N HIS A 36 -2.51 -7.57 0.14
CA HIS A 36 -2.06 -6.56 1.09
C HIS A 36 -1.04 -7.15 2.06
N THR A 37 0.04 -6.44 2.32
CA THR A 37 1.04 -6.88 3.30
C THR A 37 0.48 -6.86 4.71
N THR A 38 -0.38 -5.89 5.00
CA THR A 38 -1.12 -5.78 6.26
C THR A 38 -2.51 -5.28 5.92
N GLU A 39 -3.54 -5.92 6.48
CA GLU A 39 -4.91 -5.47 6.37
C GLU A 39 -5.24 -4.40 7.41
N ALA A 40 -6.33 -3.67 7.21
CA ALA A 40 -6.69 -2.52 8.04
C ALA A 40 -6.74 -2.84 9.53
N ASN A 41 -7.19 -4.04 9.90
CA ASN A 41 -7.35 -4.44 11.31
C ASN A 41 -6.05 -4.91 11.97
N GLY A 42 -4.92 -4.90 11.27
CA GLY A 42 -3.64 -5.34 11.81
C GLY A 42 -3.61 -6.79 12.30
N ALA A 43 -4.49 -7.64 11.76
CA ALA A 43 -4.62 -9.04 12.17
C ALA A 43 -4.43 -10.02 11.03
N PHE A 44 -4.48 -9.56 9.79
CA PHE A 44 -4.28 -10.40 8.60
C PHE A 44 -3.17 -9.81 7.75
N PHE A 45 -2.31 -10.68 7.23
CA PHE A 45 -1.09 -10.33 6.51
C PHE A 45 -0.98 -11.21 5.29
N ASP A 46 -0.08 -10.84 4.36
CA ASP A 46 0.16 -11.69 3.21
C ASP A 46 0.94 -12.96 3.63
N PRO A 47 0.97 -14.01 2.77
CA PRO A 47 1.65 -15.26 3.12
C PRO A 47 3.17 -15.22 2.94
N LEU A 48 3.74 -14.09 2.52
CA LEU A 48 5.16 -13.99 2.20
C LEU A 48 5.98 -13.83 3.49
N SER A 49 7.20 -14.36 3.47
CA SER A 49 8.06 -14.36 4.65
C SER A 49 8.92 -13.11 4.78
N ASP A 50 9.09 -12.34 3.69
CA ASP A 50 9.97 -11.18 3.67
C ASP A 50 9.23 -9.83 3.66
N THR A 51 7.91 -9.83 3.86
CA THR A 51 7.13 -8.61 4.03
C THR A 51 6.94 -8.32 5.51
N THR A 52 7.14 -7.06 5.90
CA THR A 52 7.02 -6.67 7.31
C THR A 52 5.55 -6.51 7.67
N GLN A 53 5.16 -7.05 8.82
CA GLN A 53 3.79 -6.99 9.33
C GLN A 53 3.62 -5.80 10.27
N CYS A 54 2.46 -5.13 10.18
CA CYS A 54 2.09 -4.09 11.13
C CYS A 54 0.92 -4.58 11.98
N SER A 55 1.21 -5.01 13.19
CA SER A 55 0.23 -5.57 14.10
C SER A 55 -0.69 -4.49 14.68
N ILE A 56 -1.92 -4.89 15.02
CA ILE A 56 -2.88 -4.01 15.71
C ILE A 56 -2.33 -3.44 17.03
N SER A 57 -1.29 -4.05 17.59
CA SER A 57 -0.63 -3.50 18.77
C SER A 57 0.00 -2.13 18.53
N LEU A 58 0.18 -1.75 17.27
CA LEU A 58 0.71 -0.45 16.88
C LEU A 58 -0.38 0.61 16.67
N ASP A 59 -1.64 0.24 16.77
CA ASP A 59 -2.78 1.18 16.74
C ASP A 59 -2.70 2.08 17.96
N ASN A 60 -2.25 3.32 17.78
CA ASN A 60 -1.98 4.22 18.89
C ASN A 60 -3.15 5.14 19.23
N ASP A 61 -4.17 5.21 18.39
CA ASP A 61 -5.38 6.00 18.63
C ASP A 61 -6.59 5.14 18.97
N SER A 62 -6.41 3.81 19.02
CA SER A 62 -7.44 2.85 19.42
C SER A 62 -8.69 2.89 18.55
N ASP A 63 -8.54 3.19 17.25
CA ASP A 63 -9.66 3.21 16.32
C ASP A 63 -9.93 1.83 15.68
N GLY A 64 -9.12 0.83 16.02
CA GLY A 64 -9.26 -0.54 15.48
C GLY A 64 -8.60 -0.74 14.12
N LYS A 65 -7.82 0.22 13.65
CA LYS A 65 -7.12 0.16 12.37
C LYS A 65 -5.68 0.60 12.53
N VAL A 66 -4.81 0.09 11.65
CA VAL A 66 -3.41 0.52 11.59
C VAL A 66 -3.18 1.30 10.30
N TYR A 67 -2.78 2.55 10.43
CA TYR A 67 -2.50 3.44 9.30
C TYR A 67 -0.98 3.53 9.07
N PRO A 68 -0.55 3.98 7.88
CA PRO A 68 0.88 4.08 7.60
C PRO A 68 1.67 4.86 8.65
N GLU A 69 1.10 5.93 9.21
CA GLU A 69 1.75 6.74 10.24
C GLU A 69 2.04 5.96 11.52
N GLU A 70 1.23 4.95 11.81
CA GLU A 70 1.44 4.05 12.96
C GLU A 70 2.37 2.90 12.63
N CYS A 71 2.55 2.63 11.35
CA CYS A 71 3.30 1.49 10.83
C CYS A 71 4.65 1.89 10.24
N GLU A 72 5.15 3.07 10.55
CA GLU A 72 6.45 3.53 10.06
C GLU A 72 7.53 2.58 10.57
N GLY A 73 8.34 2.02 9.64
CA GLY A 73 9.28 0.97 9.97
C GLY A 73 8.68 -0.44 10.02
N TYR A 74 7.38 -0.56 9.84
CA TYR A 74 6.65 -1.84 9.85
C TYR A 74 5.89 -2.07 8.55
N GLY A 75 6.49 -1.70 7.43
CA GLY A 75 5.95 -1.98 6.11
C GLY A 75 5.05 -0.90 5.54
N ALA A 76 4.96 0.26 6.17
CA ALA A 76 4.11 1.37 5.70
C ALA A 76 4.51 1.87 4.31
N ASP A 77 5.77 1.71 3.94
CA ASP A 77 6.31 2.13 2.65
C ASP A 77 6.21 1.06 1.56
N ASN A 78 5.68 -0.12 1.88
CA ASN A 78 5.46 -1.16 0.88
C ASN A 78 4.30 -0.78 -0.03
N LEU A 79 4.47 -1.01 -1.34
CA LEU A 79 3.44 -0.71 -2.33
C LEU A 79 2.10 -1.37 -2.00
N MET A 80 2.14 -2.55 -1.38
CA MET A 80 0.94 -3.35 -1.10
C MET A 80 0.37 -3.14 0.31
N PHE A 81 0.77 -2.08 1.04
CA PHE A 81 0.11 -1.72 2.28
C PHE A 81 -1.35 -1.36 1.99
N TRP A 82 -2.27 -1.66 2.90
CA TRP A 82 -3.71 -1.61 2.60
C TRP A 82 -4.24 -0.22 2.24
N THR A 83 -3.58 0.85 2.70
CA THR A 83 -4.00 2.22 2.40
C THR A 83 -2.80 3.15 2.23
N ALA A 84 -3.03 4.30 1.61
CA ALA A 84 -1.99 5.30 1.35
C ALA A 84 -1.66 6.10 2.61
N TRP A 85 -0.47 6.73 2.61
CA TRP A 85 -0.12 7.75 3.61
C TRP A 85 -1.16 8.88 3.58
N SER A 86 -1.33 9.55 4.72
CA SER A 86 -2.17 10.74 4.79
C SER A 86 -1.63 11.85 3.88
N THR A 87 -2.49 12.82 3.54
CA THR A 87 -2.12 13.95 2.67
C THR A 87 -0.91 14.70 3.23
N SER A 88 -0.86 14.91 4.54
CA SER A 88 0.26 15.62 5.18
C SER A 88 1.55 14.81 5.10
N SER A 89 1.49 13.49 5.25
CA SER A 89 2.67 12.63 5.12
C SER A 89 3.16 12.61 3.67
N GLN A 90 2.26 12.56 2.70
CA GLN A 90 2.61 12.65 1.29
C GLN A 90 3.31 13.97 0.98
N ALA A 91 2.80 15.08 1.51
CA ALA A 91 3.41 16.39 1.35
C ALA A 91 4.80 16.47 1.98
N ALA A 92 5.06 15.67 3.01
CA ALA A 92 6.38 15.55 3.67
C ALA A 92 7.33 14.62 2.92
N GLY A 93 6.91 14.03 1.80
CA GLY A 93 7.75 13.17 0.96
C GLY A 93 7.62 11.68 1.22
N LYS A 94 6.65 11.24 2.00
CA LYS A 94 6.42 9.80 2.23
C LYS A 94 5.88 9.14 0.97
N LYS A 95 6.41 7.96 0.65
CA LYS A 95 6.07 7.20 -0.55
C LYS A 95 5.78 5.75 -0.20
N GLN A 96 5.02 5.06 -1.05
CA GLN A 96 4.72 3.63 -0.93
C GLN A 96 5.07 2.94 -2.25
N GLU A 97 6.34 2.78 -2.51
CA GLU A 97 6.80 2.20 -3.77
C GLU A 97 7.74 1.00 -3.58
N ASN A 98 7.96 0.57 -2.34
CA ASN A 98 8.86 -0.55 -2.05
C ASN A 98 8.17 -1.89 -2.26
N LEU A 99 8.92 -2.85 -2.78
CA LEU A 99 8.51 -4.25 -2.94
C LEU A 99 9.59 -5.16 -2.39
N SER A 100 9.20 -6.22 -1.71
CA SER A 100 10.13 -7.25 -1.25
C SER A 100 10.60 -8.13 -2.40
N SER A 101 11.64 -8.92 -2.17
CA SER A 101 12.15 -9.87 -3.17
C SER A 101 11.09 -10.92 -3.54
N GLU A 102 10.33 -11.43 -2.57
CA GLU A 102 9.28 -12.40 -2.85
C GLU A 102 8.12 -11.78 -3.64
N GLN A 103 7.77 -10.53 -3.34
CA GLN A 103 6.77 -9.82 -4.13
C GLN A 103 7.22 -9.64 -5.58
N GLN A 104 8.47 -9.27 -5.79
CA GLN A 104 9.05 -9.13 -7.13
C GLN A 104 9.06 -10.46 -7.88
N TYR A 105 9.35 -11.56 -7.17
CA TYR A 105 9.29 -12.90 -7.76
C TYR A 105 7.88 -13.22 -8.26
N ILE A 106 6.86 -12.94 -7.47
CA ILE A 106 5.46 -13.18 -7.85
C ILE A 106 5.11 -12.38 -9.10
N LEU A 107 5.48 -11.11 -9.15
CA LEU A 107 5.20 -10.26 -10.31
C LEU A 107 5.90 -10.80 -11.56
N LYS A 108 7.16 -11.20 -11.44
CA LYS A 108 7.96 -11.69 -12.57
C LYS A 108 7.38 -12.98 -13.16
N TYR A 109 6.89 -13.87 -12.31
CA TYR A 109 6.43 -15.20 -12.74
C TYR A 109 4.90 -15.32 -12.82
N SER A 110 4.17 -14.21 -12.70
CA SER A 110 2.73 -14.21 -12.87
C SER A 110 2.35 -14.66 -14.27
N PRO A 111 1.40 -15.62 -14.42
CA PRO A 111 0.91 -16.02 -15.75
C PRO A 111 0.30 -14.86 -16.55
N ILE A 112 -0.24 -13.86 -15.85
CA ILE A 112 -0.88 -12.69 -16.46
C ILE A 112 0.17 -11.73 -17.04
N ALA A 113 1.36 -11.66 -16.42
CA ALA A 113 2.44 -10.77 -16.86
C ALA A 113 3.15 -11.27 -18.12
N LYS A 114 2.87 -12.49 -18.57
CA LYS A 114 3.49 -13.11 -19.77
C LYS A 114 2.55 -12.96 -21.03
#